data_71907df18e519191c83c6487841a6032
#
_entry.id   71907df18e519191c83c6487841a6032
#
_cell.length_a   1.000
_cell.length_b   1.000
_cell.length_c   1.000
_cell.angle_alpha   90.00
_cell.angle_beta   90.00
_cell.angle_gamma   90.00
#
_symmetry.space_group_name_H-M   'P 1'
#
loop_
_entity.id
_entity.type
_entity.pdbx_description
1 polymer ?
#
loop_
_entity_poly.entity_id
_entity_poly.type
_entity_poly.pdbx_seq_one_letter_code
_entity_poly.pdbx_strand_id
1 'polypeptide(L)'
;MRKYVFVTGGVMSGIGKGITVASLAMLISRMGYSVTLIKIDPYLNVDAGTMNPYMHGEVFVTEDGGETDLDLGHYERFLGKNLSKENNITTGKIYGNVIEKERRGEYLGQTVQIIPHITDEIKRQLRDVSEKNASDITFIEIGGTVGDIEGLPFLEAARQMMIDHGKENVAYIHTAYLPLLPTTGEIKTKPLQHSVNELRRIGIQPDMIVGRSPVKLSEDIKRKISLFTNVPESGIISAHDVPIVYEVPLVMEEQGAGKHLIERLGLQYFKPELDDWKNFIKRLVEANKRINIAMVGKYTSLHDSYLSIKEAIVHSSSLIGVKPILKWIEATDLEEGKLKVEDAFSNVNGAIILPGFGKRGSEGKISAIKYLRENNIPLLGICFGLQLSIVEFARNVLGLKEANSTELDPYTPHPVVSLLEEQKNVNKLGGTMRLGSYPIVIERGSRAYKIYGREEILERHRHRYEVNPAYIEKLVDAGLVISGWSKEGKRVEIVEYNKNKFFFATQFHPEFKSRPLAPSPPFIEFLRASIS
;
A
#
# COMPACT_ATOMS: atom_id res chain seq x y z
N MET A 1 18.70 14.99 20.06
CA MET A 1 18.16 13.70 20.60
C MET A 1 16.96 13.32 19.76
N ARG A 2 16.83 12.04 19.36
CA ARG A 2 15.71 11.57 18.51
C ARG A 2 14.39 11.63 19.25
N LYS A 3 13.31 11.90 18.54
CA LYS A 3 11.95 11.96 19.05
C LYS A 3 11.12 10.77 18.56
N TYR A 4 10.23 10.27 19.39
CA TYR A 4 9.36 9.14 19.10
C TYR A 4 7.89 9.55 19.29
N VAL A 5 7.05 9.26 18.32
CA VAL A 5 5.61 9.57 18.35
C VAL A 5 4.84 8.27 18.18
N PHE A 6 4.23 7.79 19.24
CA PHE A 6 3.39 6.60 19.21
C PHE A 6 1.95 6.97 18.89
N VAL A 7 1.38 6.29 17.91
CA VAL A 7 -0.01 6.47 17.51
C VAL A 7 -0.79 5.20 17.79
N THR A 8 -1.80 5.31 18.64
CA THR A 8 -2.66 4.22 19.07
C THR A 8 -4.08 4.40 18.55
N GLY A 9 -4.84 3.32 18.47
CA GLY A 9 -6.26 3.39 18.08
C GLY A 9 -7.18 2.85 19.13
N GLY A 10 -8.39 3.37 19.17
CA GLY A 10 -9.42 2.92 20.09
C GLY A 10 -10.79 2.84 19.47
N VAL A 11 -11.68 2.11 20.15
CA VAL A 11 -13.08 1.85 19.81
C VAL A 11 -13.24 0.76 18.74
N MET A 12 -12.59 0.87 17.60
CA MET A 12 -12.67 -0.12 16.49
C MET A 12 -11.47 -0.03 15.56
N SER A 13 -11.26 -1.04 14.73
CA SER A 13 -10.30 -1.03 13.63
C SER A 13 -10.80 -0.18 12.44
N GLY A 14 -9.91 0.16 11.50
CA GLY A 14 -10.28 0.88 10.28
C GLY A 14 -10.64 2.36 10.48
N ILE A 15 -10.30 2.95 11.63
CA ILE A 15 -10.58 4.37 11.94
C ILE A 15 -9.63 5.37 11.30
N GLY A 16 -8.70 4.91 10.44
CA GLY A 16 -7.77 5.78 9.72
C GLY A 16 -6.52 6.16 10.51
N LYS A 17 -6.02 5.28 11.39
CA LYS A 17 -4.70 5.46 12.06
C LYS A 17 -3.59 5.69 11.05
N GLY A 18 -3.47 4.81 10.02
CA GLY A 18 -2.45 4.90 8.98
C GLY A 18 -2.45 6.25 8.26
N ILE A 19 -3.64 6.75 7.89
CA ILE A 19 -3.78 8.08 7.26
C ILE A 19 -3.43 9.21 8.24
N THR A 20 -3.80 9.08 9.51
CA THR A 20 -3.44 10.06 10.56
C THR A 20 -1.92 10.16 10.71
N VAL A 21 -1.25 9.01 10.84
CA VAL A 21 0.21 8.93 10.97
C VAL A 21 0.90 9.49 9.72
N ALA A 22 0.48 9.04 8.53
CA ALA A 22 1.03 9.49 7.26
C ALA A 22 0.87 11.02 7.06
N SER A 23 -0.30 11.56 7.43
CA SER A 23 -0.60 12.99 7.32
C SER A 23 0.28 13.83 8.24
N LEU A 24 0.38 13.47 9.52
CA LEU A 24 1.23 14.19 10.48
C LEU A 24 2.71 14.08 10.11
N ALA A 25 3.17 12.90 9.73
CA ALA A 25 4.54 12.68 9.29
C ALA A 25 4.89 13.53 8.05
N MET A 26 3.97 13.62 7.09
CA MET A 26 4.14 14.47 5.91
C MET A 26 4.22 15.95 6.29
N LEU A 27 3.31 16.45 7.14
CA LEU A 27 3.32 17.83 7.61
C LEU A 27 4.67 18.18 8.27
N ILE A 28 5.14 17.31 9.16
CA ILE A 28 6.40 17.52 9.89
C ILE A 28 7.61 17.39 8.97
N SER A 29 7.59 16.47 8.02
CA SER A 29 8.63 16.38 7.00
C SER A 29 8.71 17.68 6.16
N ARG A 30 7.56 18.29 5.89
CA ARG A 30 7.48 19.57 5.16
C ARG A 30 7.81 20.82 6.01
N MET A 31 7.96 20.63 7.30
CA MET A 31 8.57 21.62 8.20
C MET A 31 10.11 21.55 8.19
N GLY A 32 10.71 20.57 7.46
CA GLY A 32 12.15 20.42 7.33
C GLY A 32 12.76 19.36 8.26
N TYR A 33 11.98 18.64 9.05
CA TYR A 33 12.47 17.56 9.88
C TYR A 33 12.63 16.25 9.10
N SER A 34 13.67 15.48 9.42
CA SER A 34 13.83 14.11 8.91
C SER A 34 12.87 13.18 9.64
N VAL A 35 11.98 12.51 8.89
CA VAL A 35 10.92 11.66 9.44
C VAL A 35 11.00 10.26 8.86
N THR A 36 10.79 9.24 9.71
CA THR A 36 10.48 7.87 9.31
C THR A 36 9.24 7.36 10.02
N LEU A 37 8.60 6.32 9.47
CA LEU A 37 7.41 5.70 10.04
C LEU A 37 7.64 4.21 10.24
N ILE A 38 7.06 3.68 11.30
CA ILE A 38 7.06 2.26 11.63
C ILE A 38 5.63 1.81 11.84
N LYS A 39 5.25 0.72 11.19
CA LYS A 39 4.00 0.00 11.44
C LYS A 39 4.27 -1.18 12.37
N ILE A 40 3.51 -1.27 13.44
CA ILE A 40 3.48 -2.45 14.31
C ILE A 40 2.16 -3.18 14.06
N ASP A 41 2.27 -4.44 13.68
CA ASP A 41 1.13 -5.34 13.49
C ASP A 41 1.15 -6.44 14.55
N PRO A 42 0.16 -6.48 15.47
CA PRO A 42 0.17 -7.39 16.61
C PRO A 42 -0.23 -8.83 16.27
N TYR A 43 -0.24 -9.24 15.00
CA TYR A 43 -0.50 -10.62 14.62
C TYR A 43 0.76 -11.49 14.64
N LEU A 44 0.57 -12.82 14.78
CA LEU A 44 1.66 -13.80 14.86
C LEU A 44 2.32 -14.15 13.52
N ASN A 45 1.77 -13.70 12.40
CA ASN A 45 2.41 -13.88 11.09
C ASN A 45 3.74 -13.13 11.07
N VAL A 46 4.76 -13.73 10.44
CA VAL A 46 6.07 -13.09 10.28
C VAL A 46 5.97 -11.88 9.33
N ASP A 47 5.16 -12.00 8.29
CA ASP A 47 4.87 -10.94 7.32
C ASP A 47 3.46 -11.11 6.73
N ALA A 48 3.06 -10.20 5.85
CA ALA A 48 1.75 -10.20 5.21
C ALA A 48 1.65 -11.16 4.00
N GLY A 49 2.75 -11.75 3.53
CA GLY A 49 2.82 -12.47 2.26
C GLY A 49 1.91 -13.69 2.13
N THR A 50 1.58 -14.33 3.26
CA THR A 50 0.69 -15.52 3.30
C THR A 50 -0.75 -15.19 3.67
N MET A 51 -1.07 -13.92 3.90
CA MET A 51 -2.40 -13.51 4.35
C MET A 51 -3.42 -13.45 3.20
N ASN A 52 -4.67 -13.73 3.53
CA ASN A 52 -5.77 -13.60 2.58
C ASN A 52 -6.10 -12.11 2.37
N PRO A 53 -6.10 -11.60 1.12
CA PRO A 53 -6.44 -10.21 0.83
C PRO A 53 -7.82 -9.76 1.34
N TYR A 54 -8.78 -10.68 1.46
CA TYR A 54 -10.10 -10.34 2.05
C TYR A 54 -10.03 -9.96 3.53
N MET A 55 -9.00 -10.40 4.25
CA MET A 55 -8.87 -10.11 5.68
C MET A 55 -7.97 -8.91 5.97
N HIS A 56 -6.99 -8.65 5.11
CA HIS A 56 -5.94 -7.65 5.35
C HIS A 56 -5.77 -6.60 4.25
N GLY A 57 -6.52 -6.72 3.13
CA GLY A 57 -6.34 -5.86 1.98
C GLY A 57 -5.09 -6.23 1.17
N GLU A 58 -4.50 -5.23 0.51
CA GLU A 58 -3.33 -5.38 -0.34
C GLU A 58 -2.08 -5.75 0.47
N VAL A 59 -1.27 -6.66 -0.07
CA VAL A 59 0.11 -6.87 0.40
C VAL A 59 1.01 -5.87 -0.32
N PHE A 60 1.52 -4.88 0.40
CA PHE A 60 2.42 -3.88 -0.14
C PHE A 60 3.87 -4.38 -0.11
N VAL A 61 4.60 -4.21 -1.22
CA VAL A 61 6.00 -4.67 -1.32
C VAL A 61 6.96 -3.49 -1.30
N THR A 62 7.94 -3.53 -0.38
CA THR A 62 8.98 -2.52 -0.25
C THR A 62 10.11 -2.71 -1.27
N GLU A 63 11.02 -1.71 -1.40
CA GLU A 63 12.19 -1.80 -2.30
C GLU A 63 13.07 -3.02 -2.02
N ASP A 64 13.25 -3.37 -0.75
CA ASP A 64 14.08 -4.48 -0.28
C ASP A 64 13.33 -5.82 -0.16
N GLY A 65 12.13 -5.91 -0.76
CA GLY A 65 11.36 -7.16 -0.88
C GLY A 65 10.58 -7.55 0.36
N GLY A 66 10.30 -6.62 1.26
CA GLY A 66 9.38 -6.88 2.38
C GLY A 66 7.94 -6.95 1.91
N GLU A 67 7.23 -8.01 2.27
CA GLU A 67 5.78 -8.14 2.12
C GLU A 67 5.12 -7.58 3.38
N THR A 68 4.46 -6.44 3.26
CA THR A 68 4.02 -5.62 4.38
C THR A 68 2.53 -5.29 4.32
N ASP A 69 2.01 -4.75 5.42
CA ASP A 69 0.67 -4.20 5.47
C ASP A 69 0.50 -3.01 4.51
N LEU A 70 -0.73 -2.81 4.03
CA LEU A 70 -1.10 -1.73 3.09
C LEU A 70 -0.79 -0.31 3.62
N ASP A 71 -0.70 -0.14 4.94
CA ASP A 71 -0.38 1.15 5.56
C ASP A 71 1.01 1.67 5.16
N LEU A 72 1.99 0.78 4.91
CA LEU A 72 3.29 1.21 4.39
C LEU A 72 3.15 1.91 3.03
N GLY A 73 2.21 1.47 2.21
CA GLY A 73 1.87 2.17 0.97
C GLY A 73 1.37 3.58 1.22
N HIS A 74 0.49 3.78 2.21
CA HIS A 74 0.07 5.12 2.63
C HIS A 74 1.25 5.97 3.08
N TYR A 75 2.14 5.42 3.91
CA TYR A 75 3.31 6.14 4.40
C TYR A 75 4.20 6.61 3.27
N GLU A 76 4.53 5.72 2.33
CA GLU A 76 5.37 6.08 1.18
C GLU A 76 4.70 7.11 0.26
N ARG A 77 3.39 7.01 0.04
CA ARG A 77 2.62 7.97 -0.79
C ARG A 77 2.60 9.36 -0.20
N PHE A 78 2.42 9.49 1.12
CA PHE A 78 2.36 10.78 1.79
C PHE A 78 3.75 11.40 1.99
N LEU A 79 4.76 10.61 2.37
CA LEU A 79 6.13 11.10 2.54
C LEU A 79 6.88 11.34 1.22
N GLY A 80 6.47 10.70 0.12
CA GLY A 80 7.21 10.72 -1.14
C GLY A 80 8.56 9.98 -1.06
N LYS A 81 8.73 9.07 -0.09
CA LYS A 81 9.97 8.31 0.16
C LYS A 81 9.68 6.82 0.21
N ASN A 82 10.67 5.99 -0.17
CA ASN A 82 10.58 4.55 -0.01
C ASN A 82 10.94 4.14 1.42
N LEU A 83 10.23 3.15 1.94
CA LEU A 83 10.50 2.51 3.22
C LEU A 83 11.09 1.12 3.00
N SER A 84 11.62 0.51 4.06
CA SER A 84 12.17 -0.83 4.05
C SER A 84 11.28 -1.82 4.81
N LYS A 85 11.54 -3.12 4.66
CA LYS A 85 10.86 -4.19 5.43
C LYS A 85 11.00 -4.06 6.93
N GLU A 86 12.04 -3.34 7.40
CA GLU A 86 12.27 -3.08 8.83
C GLU A 86 11.25 -2.07 9.39
N ASN A 87 10.63 -1.26 8.54
CA ASN A 87 9.57 -0.33 8.91
C ASN A 87 8.24 -1.05 9.23
N ASN A 88 8.15 -2.37 9.03
CA ASN A 88 7.01 -3.18 9.45
C ASN A 88 7.44 -4.22 10.48
N ILE A 89 7.01 -4.06 11.71
CA ILE A 89 7.29 -4.92 12.86
C ILE A 89 6.03 -5.75 13.16
N THR A 90 6.18 -7.09 13.25
CA THR A 90 5.08 -7.99 13.62
C THR A 90 5.40 -8.73 14.92
N THR A 91 4.37 -9.20 15.60
CA THR A 91 4.57 -10.08 16.78
C THR A 91 5.40 -11.30 16.40
N GLY A 92 5.15 -11.90 15.22
CA GLY A 92 5.90 -13.08 14.75
C GLY A 92 7.39 -12.80 14.61
N LYS A 93 7.80 -11.64 14.07
CA LYS A 93 9.22 -11.24 13.99
C LYS A 93 9.84 -11.06 15.38
N ILE A 94 9.16 -10.35 16.29
CA ILE A 94 9.66 -10.07 17.64
C ILE A 94 9.85 -11.36 18.42
N TYR A 95 8.81 -12.17 18.53
CA TYR A 95 8.86 -13.43 19.29
C TYR A 95 9.82 -14.42 18.66
N GLY A 96 9.84 -14.54 17.33
CA GLY A 96 10.78 -15.38 16.61
C GLY A 96 12.24 -15.04 16.94
N ASN A 97 12.60 -13.75 16.93
CA ASN A 97 13.94 -13.28 17.26
C ASN A 97 14.31 -13.60 18.71
N VAL A 98 13.40 -13.39 19.67
CA VAL A 98 13.67 -13.67 21.09
C VAL A 98 13.81 -15.17 21.33
N ILE A 99 12.95 -16.01 20.75
CA ILE A 99 13.03 -17.47 20.85
C ILE A 99 14.33 -17.98 20.22
N GLU A 100 14.73 -17.44 19.05
CA GLU A 100 15.98 -17.83 18.42
C GLU A 100 17.22 -17.47 19.27
N LYS A 101 17.23 -16.28 19.87
CA LYS A 101 18.29 -15.87 20.82
C LYS A 101 18.33 -16.78 22.04
N GLU A 102 17.15 -17.15 22.59
CA GLU A 102 17.06 -18.10 23.69
C GLU A 102 17.68 -19.45 23.30
N ARG A 103 17.30 -20.00 22.15
CA ARG A 103 17.83 -21.29 21.66
C ARG A 103 19.33 -21.26 21.39
N ARG A 104 19.91 -20.10 21.08
CA ARG A 104 21.36 -19.91 20.93
C ARG A 104 22.07 -19.64 22.26
N GLY A 105 21.33 -19.56 23.38
CA GLY A 105 21.90 -19.35 24.73
C GLY A 105 22.33 -17.92 25.04
N GLU A 106 21.87 -16.93 24.26
CA GLU A 106 22.27 -15.52 24.43
C GLU A 106 21.79 -14.89 25.74
N TYR A 107 20.77 -15.49 26.39
CA TYR A 107 20.28 -15.05 27.70
C TYR A 107 20.96 -15.72 28.90
N LEU A 108 22.03 -16.47 28.69
CA LEU A 108 22.90 -17.02 29.75
C LEU A 108 22.14 -17.77 30.86
N GLY A 109 21.09 -18.52 30.53
CA GLY A 109 20.30 -19.31 31.49
C GLY A 109 19.23 -18.52 32.27
N GLN A 110 19.01 -17.25 31.93
CA GLN A 110 17.90 -16.47 32.50
C GLN A 110 16.54 -17.01 32.04
N THR A 111 15.54 -16.84 32.90
CA THR A 111 14.14 -17.06 32.49
C THR A 111 13.70 -15.96 31.54
N VAL A 112 13.41 -16.30 30.29
CA VAL A 112 12.99 -15.34 29.27
C VAL A 112 11.49 -15.07 29.42
N GLN A 113 11.13 -13.79 29.54
CA GLN A 113 9.77 -13.32 29.83
C GLN A 113 9.36 -12.20 28.85
N ILE A 114 8.05 -11.88 28.80
CA ILE A 114 7.55 -10.75 27.99
C ILE A 114 8.22 -9.46 28.44
N ILE A 115 8.28 -9.20 29.76
CA ILE A 115 9.03 -8.09 30.34
C ILE A 115 10.22 -8.71 31.08
N PRO A 116 11.47 -8.36 30.78
CA PRO A 116 11.88 -7.31 29.85
C PRO A 116 12.16 -7.79 28.40
N HIS A 117 12.28 -9.08 28.11
CA HIS A 117 12.97 -9.59 26.92
C HIS A 117 12.23 -9.25 25.62
N ILE A 118 10.88 -9.42 25.58
CA ILE A 118 10.07 -9.05 24.41
C ILE A 118 10.00 -7.52 24.28
N THR A 119 9.77 -6.80 25.38
CA THR A 119 9.72 -5.33 25.36
C THR A 119 11.05 -4.71 24.97
N ASP A 120 12.18 -5.27 25.41
CA ASP A 120 13.51 -4.79 25.02
C ASP A 120 13.81 -5.05 23.53
N GLU A 121 13.38 -6.20 23.00
CA GLU A 121 13.52 -6.48 21.56
C GLU A 121 12.68 -5.52 20.72
N ILE A 122 11.43 -5.21 21.14
CA ILE A 122 10.60 -4.19 20.48
C ILE A 122 11.32 -2.83 20.49
N LYS A 123 11.75 -2.36 21.66
CA LYS A 123 12.45 -1.07 21.80
C LYS A 123 13.74 -1.02 21.00
N ARG A 124 14.49 -2.13 20.94
CA ARG A 124 15.70 -2.26 20.12
C ARG A 124 15.37 -2.04 18.64
N GLN A 125 14.37 -2.76 18.09
CA GLN A 125 14.01 -2.61 16.68
C GLN A 125 13.53 -1.20 16.34
N LEU A 126 12.75 -0.55 17.22
CA LEU A 126 12.32 0.84 17.03
C LEU A 126 13.51 1.79 16.95
N ARG A 127 14.51 1.62 17.82
CA ARG A 127 15.75 2.43 17.81
C ARG A 127 16.57 2.17 16.54
N ASP A 128 16.76 0.89 16.18
CA ASP A 128 17.55 0.50 15.02
C ASP A 128 17.00 1.12 13.72
N VAL A 129 15.66 1.07 13.52
CA VAL A 129 15.00 1.71 12.36
C VAL A 129 15.19 3.23 12.40
N SER A 130 15.01 3.86 13.55
CA SER A 130 15.21 5.30 13.71
C SER A 130 16.65 5.71 13.40
N GLU A 131 17.63 4.92 13.83
CA GLU A 131 19.06 5.16 13.61
C GLU A 131 19.45 4.98 12.16
N LYS A 132 19.03 3.87 11.55
CA LYS A 132 19.32 3.55 10.16
C LYS A 132 18.77 4.62 9.20
N ASN A 133 17.61 5.18 9.50
CA ASN A 133 17.00 6.23 8.70
C ASN A 133 17.50 7.65 9.06
N ALA A 134 18.41 7.80 10.03
CA ALA A 134 18.90 9.08 10.54
C ALA A 134 17.75 10.07 10.82
N SER A 135 16.62 9.58 11.35
CA SER A 135 15.42 10.39 11.54
C SER A 135 15.50 11.25 12.81
N ASP A 136 15.05 12.50 12.71
CA ASP A 136 14.83 13.39 13.85
C ASP A 136 13.61 12.91 14.64
N ILE A 137 12.56 12.52 13.92
CA ILE A 137 11.28 12.08 14.46
C ILE A 137 10.87 10.75 13.84
N THR A 138 10.58 9.76 14.67
CA THR A 138 10.07 8.45 14.29
C THR A 138 8.62 8.31 14.73
N PHE A 139 7.70 8.18 13.77
CA PHE A 139 6.32 7.84 14.05
C PHE A 139 6.15 6.33 14.13
N ILE A 140 5.47 5.85 15.14
CA ILE A 140 5.19 4.43 15.37
C ILE A 140 3.69 4.23 15.48
N GLU A 141 3.09 3.62 14.47
CA GLU A 141 1.70 3.20 14.52
C GLU A 141 1.59 1.83 15.18
N ILE A 142 0.84 1.76 16.29
CA ILE A 142 0.49 0.48 16.91
C ILE A 142 -0.86 0.01 16.34
N GLY A 143 -0.82 -1.10 15.60
CA GLY A 143 -1.98 -1.77 15.03
C GLY A 143 -2.92 -2.31 16.11
N GLY A 144 -4.14 -2.69 15.70
CA GLY A 144 -5.18 -3.15 16.62
C GLY A 144 -5.85 -2.01 17.39
N THR A 145 -6.53 -2.37 18.46
CA THR A 145 -7.32 -1.46 19.31
C THR A 145 -6.79 -1.53 20.74
N VAL A 146 -6.67 -0.38 21.41
CA VAL A 146 -6.28 -0.35 22.82
C VAL A 146 -7.30 -1.15 23.65
N GLY A 147 -6.79 -2.14 24.38
CA GLY A 147 -7.58 -3.15 25.11
C GLY A 147 -7.43 -4.56 24.54
N ASP A 148 -6.95 -4.71 23.29
CA ASP A 148 -6.66 -6.00 22.70
C ASP A 148 -5.44 -6.64 23.37
N ILE A 149 -5.49 -7.94 23.65
CA ILE A 149 -4.43 -8.69 24.36
C ILE A 149 -3.14 -8.68 23.54
N GLU A 150 -3.23 -8.85 22.24
CA GLU A 150 -2.08 -8.93 21.33
C GLU A 150 -1.27 -7.63 21.26
N GLY A 151 -1.91 -6.49 21.52
CA GLY A 151 -1.28 -5.17 21.52
C GLY A 151 -0.50 -4.83 22.80
N LEU A 152 -0.75 -5.54 23.91
CA LEU A 152 -0.22 -5.17 25.23
C LEU A 152 1.32 -5.10 25.30
N PRO A 153 2.10 -6.04 24.74
CA PRO A 153 3.56 -5.94 24.78
C PRO A 153 4.11 -4.70 24.09
N PHE A 154 3.46 -4.26 23.00
CA PHE A 154 3.84 -3.06 22.25
C PHE A 154 3.48 -1.78 23.00
N LEU A 155 2.32 -1.73 23.65
CA LEU A 155 1.91 -0.61 24.49
C LEU A 155 2.83 -0.50 25.72
N GLU A 156 3.19 -1.63 26.34
CA GLU A 156 4.16 -1.64 27.43
C GLU A 156 5.54 -1.16 26.98
N ALA A 157 6.03 -1.61 25.83
CA ALA A 157 7.28 -1.11 25.26
C ALA A 157 7.21 0.40 24.97
N ALA A 158 6.10 0.89 24.43
CA ALA A 158 5.87 2.33 24.22
C ALA A 158 5.93 3.12 25.53
N ARG A 159 5.28 2.61 26.60
CA ARG A 159 5.34 3.21 27.93
C ARG A 159 6.79 3.26 28.48
N GLN A 160 7.55 2.17 28.31
CA GLN A 160 8.96 2.10 28.74
C GLN A 160 9.84 3.07 27.93
N MET A 161 9.57 3.30 26.64
CA MET A 161 10.32 4.26 25.82
C MET A 161 10.29 5.69 26.41
N MET A 162 9.19 6.09 27.08
CA MET A 162 9.14 7.38 27.77
C MET A 162 10.11 7.42 28.97
N ILE A 163 10.30 6.29 29.67
CA ILE A 163 11.26 6.20 30.78
C ILE A 163 12.68 6.26 30.23
N ASP A 164 12.95 5.51 29.14
CA ASP A 164 14.29 5.39 28.56
C ASP A 164 14.77 6.71 27.91
N HIS A 165 13.87 7.47 27.28
CA HIS A 165 14.21 8.65 26.46
C HIS A 165 13.83 10.00 27.09
N GLY A 166 13.01 10.01 28.14
CA GLY A 166 12.46 11.23 28.75
C GLY A 166 11.16 11.70 28.09
N LYS A 167 10.33 12.33 28.89
CA LYS A 167 8.99 12.81 28.48
C LYS A 167 9.03 13.78 27.31
N GLU A 168 10.06 14.61 27.23
CA GLU A 168 10.25 15.62 26.17
C GLU A 168 10.60 14.99 24.81
N ASN A 169 10.96 13.72 24.78
CA ASN A 169 11.36 13.02 23.54
C ASN A 169 10.34 11.98 23.05
N VAL A 170 9.26 11.76 23.82
CA VAL A 170 8.22 10.80 23.48
C VAL A 170 6.86 11.46 23.56
N ALA A 171 6.05 11.34 22.52
CA ALA A 171 4.67 11.81 22.48
C ALA A 171 3.71 10.68 22.13
N TYR A 172 2.48 10.76 22.62
CA TYR A 172 1.41 9.80 22.36
C TYR A 172 0.22 10.46 21.71
N ILE A 173 -0.22 9.91 20.59
CA ILE A 173 -1.42 10.29 19.87
C ILE A 173 -2.43 9.16 19.96
N HIS A 174 -3.66 9.48 20.29
CA HIS A 174 -4.74 8.50 20.34
C HIS A 174 -5.82 8.84 19.33
N THR A 175 -6.02 7.95 18.35
CA THR A 175 -7.09 8.08 17.36
C THR A 175 -8.29 7.25 17.80
N ALA A 176 -9.47 7.86 17.89
CA ALA A 176 -10.68 7.15 18.32
C ALA A 176 -11.91 7.62 17.57
N TYR A 177 -12.86 6.70 17.37
CA TYR A 177 -14.10 6.98 16.67
C TYR A 177 -15.11 7.65 17.58
N LEU A 178 -15.78 8.69 17.05
CA LEU A 178 -16.89 9.39 17.67
C LEU A 178 -18.13 9.17 16.80
N PRO A 179 -19.03 8.25 17.18
CA PRO A 179 -20.22 7.97 16.39
C PRO A 179 -21.20 9.15 16.41
N LEU A 180 -21.73 9.45 15.24
CA LEU A 180 -22.89 10.32 15.05
C LEU A 180 -24.14 9.46 15.15
N LEU A 181 -25.04 9.77 16.09
CA LEU A 181 -26.34 9.08 16.19
C LEU A 181 -27.30 9.63 15.14
N PRO A 182 -27.73 8.82 14.16
CA PRO A 182 -28.61 9.29 13.09
C PRO A 182 -29.97 9.84 13.62
N THR A 183 -30.43 9.30 14.73
CA THR A 183 -31.72 9.67 15.34
C THR A 183 -31.75 11.06 15.98
N THR A 184 -30.61 11.52 16.51
CA THR A 184 -30.52 12.80 17.22
C THR A 184 -29.59 13.81 16.58
N GLY A 185 -28.77 13.38 15.59
CA GLY A 185 -27.72 14.21 15.01
C GLY A 185 -26.57 14.52 15.99
N GLU A 186 -26.49 13.81 17.12
CA GLU A 186 -25.51 14.08 18.17
C GLU A 186 -24.28 13.20 18.07
N ILE A 187 -23.09 13.80 18.17
CA ILE A 187 -21.83 13.07 18.28
C ILE A 187 -21.64 12.58 19.72
N LYS A 188 -21.40 11.29 19.88
CA LYS A 188 -21.17 10.66 21.19
C LYS A 188 -19.68 10.55 21.51
N THR A 189 -19.25 11.17 22.61
CA THR A 189 -17.85 11.18 23.08
C THR A 189 -17.50 10.03 24.03
N LYS A 190 -18.48 9.30 24.55
CA LYS A 190 -18.27 8.22 25.53
C LYS A 190 -17.33 7.11 25.04
N PRO A 191 -17.45 6.58 23.80
CA PRO A 191 -16.53 5.54 23.32
C PRO A 191 -15.07 5.99 23.36
N LEU A 192 -14.79 7.22 22.92
CA LEU A 192 -13.46 7.82 22.99
C LEU A 192 -12.98 7.95 24.45
N GLN A 193 -13.83 8.44 25.36
CA GLN A 193 -13.47 8.56 26.79
C GLN A 193 -13.09 7.22 27.40
N HIS A 194 -13.83 6.15 27.09
CA HIS A 194 -13.53 4.79 27.54
C HIS A 194 -12.20 4.31 26.98
N SER A 195 -11.95 4.52 25.70
CA SER A 195 -10.70 4.11 25.05
C SER A 195 -9.48 4.83 25.64
N VAL A 196 -9.56 6.13 25.93
CA VAL A 196 -8.51 6.87 26.63
C VAL A 196 -8.30 6.34 28.05
N ASN A 197 -9.37 5.95 28.75
CA ASN A 197 -9.23 5.35 30.10
C ASN A 197 -8.50 4.00 30.05
N GLU A 198 -8.75 3.16 29.03
CA GLU A 198 -8.00 1.92 28.85
C GLU A 198 -6.51 2.20 28.57
N LEU A 199 -6.19 3.19 27.74
CA LEU A 199 -4.80 3.59 27.50
C LEU A 199 -4.11 4.08 28.79
N ARG A 200 -4.82 4.83 29.63
CA ARG A 200 -4.35 5.29 30.95
C ARG A 200 -4.10 4.15 31.94
N ARG A 201 -4.89 3.08 31.90
CA ARG A 201 -4.67 1.87 32.71
C ARG A 201 -3.33 1.22 32.45
N ILE A 202 -2.82 1.34 31.22
CA ILE A 202 -1.51 0.87 30.80
C ILE A 202 -0.41 1.84 31.24
N GLY A 203 -0.77 3.04 31.70
CA GLY A 203 0.16 4.08 32.12
C GLY A 203 0.54 5.08 31.03
N ILE A 204 -0.25 5.17 29.95
CA ILE A 204 -0.02 6.10 28.86
C ILE A 204 -1.09 7.19 28.87
N GLN A 205 -0.67 8.45 29.01
CA GLN A 205 -1.52 9.63 28.82
C GLN A 205 -1.32 10.17 27.40
N PRO A 206 -2.35 10.26 26.55
CA PRO A 206 -2.19 10.88 25.23
C PRO A 206 -1.89 12.37 25.35
N ASP A 207 -1.02 12.86 24.47
CA ASP A 207 -0.70 14.28 24.30
C ASP A 207 -1.60 14.93 23.25
N MET A 208 -2.09 14.13 22.30
CA MET A 208 -3.02 14.54 21.26
C MET A 208 -4.11 13.48 21.06
N ILE A 209 -5.30 13.93 20.75
CA ILE A 209 -6.43 13.07 20.36
C ILE A 209 -6.87 13.43 18.93
N VAL A 210 -6.96 12.43 18.07
CA VAL A 210 -7.56 12.55 16.74
C VAL A 210 -8.94 11.91 16.76
N GLY A 211 -9.96 12.76 16.79
CA GLY A 211 -11.36 12.35 16.84
C GLY A 211 -11.90 12.07 15.43
N ARG A 212 -12.09 10.80 15.10
CA ARG A 212 -12.64 10.35 13.83
C ARG A 212 -14.16 10.39 13.88
N SER A 213 -14.78 11.16 12.99
CA SER A 213 -16.23 11.37 12.96
C SER A 213 -16.70 11.61 11.52
N PRO A 214 -17.96 11.30 11.15
CA PRO A 214 -18.53 11.67 9.86
C PRO A 214 -18.55 13.19 9.59
N VAL A 215 -18.65 14.00 10.65
CA VAL A 215 -18.72 15.46 10.56
C VAL A 215 -17.69 16.13 11.45
N LYS A 216 -17.35 17.40 11.15
CA LYS A 216 -16.40 18.20 11.93
C LYS A 216 -16.87 18.36 13.39
N LEU A 217 -15.94 18.17 14.33
CA LEU A 217 -16.20 18.36 15.75
C LEU A 217 -16.40 19.86 16.06
N SER A 218 -17.46 20.18 16.78
CA SER A 218 -17.66 21.55 17.31
C SER A 218 -16.72 21.84 18.48
N GLU A 219 -16.48 23.11 18.77
CA GLU A 219 -15.63 23.53 19.89
C GLU A 219 -16.18 23.03 21.26
N ASP A 220 -17.51 22.94 21.41
CA ASP A 220 -18.12 22.37 22.63
C ASP A 220 -17.79 20.89 22.80
N ILE A 221 -17.78 20.14 21.70
CA ILE A 221 -17.35 18.72 21.72
C ILE A 221 -15.87 18.59 22.05
N LYS A 222 -15.02 19.43 21.48
CA LYS A 222 -13.58 19.46 21.79
C LYS A 222 -13.36 19.79 23.26
N ARG A 223 -14.05 20.82 23.80
CA ARG A 223 -13.99 21.19 25.21
C ARG A 223 -14.41 20.04 26.12
N LYS A 224 -15.50 19.34 25.76
CA LYS A 224 -15.95 18.16 26.50
C LYS A 224 -14.91 17.04 26.47
N ILE A 225 -14.30 16.75 25.32
CA ILE A 225 -13.25 15.74 25.21
C ILE A 225 -12.05 16.16 26.08
N SER A 226 -11.60 17.40 26.00
CA SER A 226 -10.51 17.96 26.80
C SER A 226 -10.73 17.71 28.30
N LEU A 227 -11.89 18.05 28.79
CA LEU A 227 -12.26 17.88 30.22
C LEU A 227 -12.12 16.42 30.70
N PHE A 228 -12.58 15.46 29.89
CA PHE A 228 -12.58 14.04 30.27
C PHE A 228 -11.27 13.32 30.01
N THR A 229 -10.43 13.83 29.10
CA THR A 229 -9.21 13.17 28.66
C THR A 229 -7.92 13.83 29.16
N ASN A 230 -8.03 15.00 29.78
CA ASN A 230 -6.88 15.79 30.23
C ASN A 230 -5.88 16.10 29.08
N VAL A 231 -6.41 16.26 27.85
CA VAL A 231 -5.68 16.74 26.69
C VAL A 231 -6.15 18.16 26.39
N PRO A 232 -5.26 19.14 26.20
CA PRO A 232 -5.69 20.52 25.92
C PRO A 232 -6.52 20.60 24.63
N GLU A 233 -7.45 21.56 24.55
CA GLU A 233 -8.32 21.72 23.36
C GLU A 233 -7.52 21.83 22.06
N SER A 234 -6.36 22.48 22.09
CA SER A 234 -5.43 22.57 20.96
C SER A 234 -4.85 21.23 20.49
N GLY A 235 -4.87 20.22 21.36
CA GLY A 235 -4.44 18.85 21.05
C GLY A 235 -5.61 17.93 20.61
N ILE A 236 -6.83 18.49 20.46
CA ILE A 236 -7.98 17.71 20.00
C ILE A 236 -8.28 18.06 18.55
N ILE A 237 -7.96 17.13 17.66
CA ILE A 237 -8.03 17.28 16.21
C ILE A 237 -9.25 16.55 15.67
N SER A 238 -10.05 17.24 14.88
CA SER A 238 -11.18 16.65 14.17
C SER A 238 -10.72 16.02 12.86
N ALA A 239 -10.77 14.70 12.76
CA ALA A 239 -10.56 13.97 11.52
C ALA A 239 -11.91 13.51 10.95
N HIS A 240 -12.65 14.44 10.36
CA HIS A 240 -13.95 14.17 9.74
C HIS A 240 -13.79 13.62 8.32
N ASP A 241 -14.91 13.11 7.77
CA ASP A 241 -14.94 12.58 6.40
C ASP A 241 -14.60 13.67 5.39
N VAL A 242 -13.71 13.34 4.46
CA VAL A 242 -13.32 14.19 3.34
C VAL A 242 -13.49 13.42 2.03
N PRO A 243 -13.82 14.08 0.91
CA PRO A 243 -14.00 13.43 -0.38
C PRO A 243 -12.73 12.74 -0.91
N ILE A 244 -11.58 13.32 -0.62
CA ILE A 244 -10.27 12.85 -1.10
C ILE A 244 -9.34 12.68 0.10
N VAL A 245 -8.81 11.46 0.29
CA VAL A 245 -7.95 11.14 1.45
C VAL A 245 -6.74 12.07 1.57
N TYR A 246 -6.27 12.62 0.47
CA TYR A 246 -5.15 13.57 0.42
C TYR A 246 -5.49 14.97 0.95
N GLU A 247 -6.75 15.27 1.27
CA GLU A 247 -7.15 16.49 1.97
C GLU A 247 -6.86 16.42 3.48
N VAL A 248 -6.74 15.21 4.05
CA VAL A 248 -6.56 15.01 5.50
C VAL A 248 -5.40 15.83 6.09
N PRO A 249 -4.19 15.89 5.47
CA PRO A 249 -3.11 16.73 5.98
C PRO A 249 -3.49 18.21 6.05
N LEU A 250 -4.22 18.72 5.06
CA LEU A 250 -4.66 20.14 5.06
C LEU A 250 -5.65 20.41 6.18
N VAL A 251 -6.61 19.50 6.40
CA VAL A 251 -7.58 19.57 7.51
C VAL A 251 -6.89 19.53 8.87
N MET A 252 -5.81 18.74 9.00
CA MET A 252 -5.03 18.68 10.24
C MET A 252 -4.19 19.94 10.44
N GLU A 253 -3.59 20.47 9.38
CA GLU A 253 -2.78 21.69 9.47
C GLU A 253 -3.63 22.93 9.82
N GLU A 254 -4.84 23.06 9.25
CA GLU A 254 -5.78 24.13 9.58
C GLU A 254 -6.13 24.16 11.09
N GLN A 255 -6.09 23.02 11.76
CA GLN A 255 -6.35 22.88 13.18
C GLN A 255 -5.09 22.97 14.04
N GLY A 256 -3.91 23.18 13.41
CA GLY A 256 -2.63 23.33 14.11
C GLY A 256 -2.07 22.02 14.66
N ALA A 257 -2.45 20.84 14.11
CA ALA A 257 -2.00 19.54 14.60
C ALA A 257 -0.48 19.40 14.55
N GLY A 258 0.13 19.77 13.43
CA GLY A 258 1.59 19.74 13.27
C GLY A 258 2.29 20.67 14.28
N LYS A 259 1.78 21.90 14.45
CA LYS A 259 2.30 22.87 15.43
C LYS A 259 2.23 22.31 16.86
N HIS A 260 1.06 21.81 17.27
CA HIS A 260 0.85 21.25 18.61
C HIS A 260 1.87 20.13 18.91
N LEU A 261 2.08 19.20 17.97
CA LEU A 261 2.98 18.07 18.16
C LEU A 261 4.45 18.52 18.23
N ILE A 262 4.88 19.43 17.39
CA ILE A 262 6.26 19.95 17.37
C ILE A 262 6.58 20.70 18.67
N GLU A 263 5.67 21.58 19.13
CA GLU A 263 5.80 22.30 20.40
C GLU A 263 5.84 21.34 21.59
N ARG A 264 4.99 20.27 21.58
CA ARG A 264 4.98 19.24 22.61
C ARG A 264 6.31 18.47 22.70
N LEU A 265 6.99 18.27 21.57
CA LEU A 265 8.31 17.65 21.50
C LEU A 265 9.47 18.61 21.78
N GLY A 266 9.19 19.86 22.15
CA GLY A 266 10.21 20.89 22.41
C GLY A 266 11.02 21.28 21.19
N LEU A 267 10.42 21.18 19.99
CA LEU A 267 11.04 21.51 18.72
C LEU A 267 10.52 22.85 18.18
N GLN A 268 11.28 23.47 17.29
CA GLN A 268 10.88 24.72 16.65
C GLN A 268 9.83 24.46 15.57
N TYR A 269 8.73 25.20 15.60
CA TYR A 269 7.72 25.15 14.54
C TYR A 269 8.18 25.95 13.33
N PHE A 270 8.09 25.31 12.17
CA PHE A 270 8.22 25.95 10.86
C PHE A 270 6.93 25.70 10.08
N LYS A 271 6.46 26.69 9.32
CA LYS A 271 5.26 26.51 8.50
C LYS A 271 5.53 25.49 7.39
N PRO A 272 4.72 24.43 7.26
CA PRO A 272 4.94 23.43 6.21
C PRO A 272 4.64 24.01 4.82
N GLU A 273 5.46 23.66 3.85
CA GLU A 273 5.26 24.04 2.44
C GLU A 273 4.30 23.06 1.76
N LEU A 274 3.09 23.51 1.44
CA LEU A 274 2.00 22.66 0.98
C LEU A 274 1.43 23.06 -0.39
N ASP A 275 2.03 23.99 -1.12
CA ASP A 275 1.44 24.54 -2.35
C ASP A 275 1.37 23.50 -3.48
N ASP A 276 2.37 22.64 -3.63
CA ASP A 276 2.37 21.52 -4.58
C ASP A 276 1.27 20.50 -4.25
N TRP A 277 1.07 20.21 -2.95
CA TRP A 277 0.04 19.30 -2.47
C TRP A 277 -1.37 19.87 -2.67
N LYS A 278 -1.57 21.15 -2.38
CA LYS A 278 -2.82 21.86 -2.66
C LYS A 278 -3.15 21.87 -4.16
N ASN A 279 -2.14 22.10 -5.00
CA ASN A 279 -2.30 22.08 -6.44
C ASN A 279 -2.65 20.67 -6.96
N PHE A 280 -2.09 19.61 -6.37
CA PHE A 280 -2.47 18.23 -6.68
C PHE A 280 -3.97 17.99 -6.38
N ILE A 281 -4.43 18.35 -5.19
CA ILE A 281 -5.84 18.21 -4.78
C ILE A 281 -6.75 19.06 -5.67
N LYS A 282 -6.38 20.32 -5.90
CA LYS A 282 -7.15 21.23 -6.75
C LYS A 282 -7.42 20.64 -8.13
N ARG A 283 -6.41 20.05 -8.78
CA ARG A 283 -6.57 19.40 -10.08
C ARG A 283 -7.53 18.22 -10.05
N LEU A 284 -7.56 17.44 -8.95
CA LEU A 284 -8.51 16.34 -8.77
C LEU A 284 -9.95 16.84 -8.63
N VAL A 285 -10.15 17.90 -7.86
CA VAL A 285 -11.47 18.50 -7.61
C VAL A 285 -12.03 19.16 -8.87
N GLU A 286 -11.19 19.89 -9.61
CA GLU A 286 -11.57 20.63 -10.81
C GLU A 286 -11.71 19.74 -12.06
N ALA A 287 -11.29 18.48 -12.00
CA ALA A 287 -11.41 17.55 -13.11
C ALA A 287 -12.88 17.26 -13.46
N ASN A 288 -13.28 17.62 -14.69
CA ASN A 288 -14.68 17.49 -15.15
C ASN A 288 -14.88 16.34 -16.16
N LYS A 289 -13.83 15.94 -16.89
CA LYS A 289 -13.90 14.89 -17.90
C LYS A 289 -13.95 13.52 -17.23
N ARG A 290 -15.09 12.85 -17.28
CA ARG A 290 -15.26 11.49 -16.75
C ARG A 290 -14.75 10.45 -17.74
N ILE A 291 -14.08 9.42 -17.22
CA ILE A 291 -13.65 8.24 -17.99
C ILE A 291 -13.96 6.97 -17.22
N ASN A 292 -14.47 5.96 -17.93
CA ASN A 292 -14.81 4.66 -17.34
C ASN A 292 -13.62 3.70 -17.49
N ILE A 293 -13.04 3.27 -16.39
CA ILE A 293 -11.92 2.32 -16.34
C ILE A 293 -12.39 1.00 -15.75
N ALA A 294 -12.30 -0.07 -16.54
CA ALA A 294 -12.59 -1.41 -16.05
C ALA A 294 -11.42 -1.97 -15.24
N MET A 295 -11.73 -2.51 -14.07
CA MET A 295 -10.80 -3.15 -13.13
C MET A 295 -11.11 -4.65 -13.13
N VAL A 296 -10.40 -5.44 -13.96
CA VAL A 296 -10.69 -6.86 -14.16
C VAL A 296 -9.86 -7.71 -13.21
N GLY A 297 -10.47 -8.31 -12.23
CA GLY A 297 -9.74 -9.04 -11.18
C GLY A 297 -10.53 -10.10 -10.44
N LYS A 298 -9.91 -10.59 -9.37
CA LYS A 298 -10.55 -11.35 -8.30
C LYS A 298 -10.69 -10.43 -7.09
N TYR A 299 -11.53 -10.83 -6.13
CA TYR A 299 -11.68 -10.05 -4.90
C TYR A 299 -12.18 -8.62 -5.14
N THR A 300 -12.93 -8.40 -6.22
CA THR A 300 -13.40 -7.09 -6.63
C THR A 300 -14.44 -6.47 -5.68
N SER A 301 -15.01 -7.28 -4.78
CA SER A 301 -15.88 -6.80 -3.69
C SER A 301 -15.11 -6.09 -2.57
N LEU A 302 -13.80 -6.32 -2.42
CA LEU A 302 -12.93 -5.64 -1.48
C LEU A 302 -11.92 -4.77 -2.22
N HIS A 303 -12.24 -3.51 -2.41
CA HIS A 303 -11.42 -2.56 -3.20
C HIS A 303 -10.02 -2.33 -2.63
N ASP A 304 -9.82 -2.52 -1.33
CA ASP A 304 -8.53 -2.37 -0.66
C ASP A 304 -7.53 -3.48 -1.03
N SER A 305 -7.98 -4.58 -1.66
CA SER A 305 -7.09 -5.58 -2.25
C SER A 305 -6.24 -5.04 -3.41
N TYR A 306 -6.62 -3.89 -3.98
CA TYR A 306 -5.96 -3.24 -5.10
C TYR A 306 -5.75 -1.74 -4.84
N LEU A 307 -5.47 -1.41 -3.57
CA LEU A 307 -5.38 -0.03 -3.12
C LEU A 307 -4.32 0.76 -3.90
N SER A 308 -3.11 0.22 -4.05
CA SER A 308 -2.02 0.93 -4.76
C SER A 308 -2.36 1.19 -6.23
N ILE A 309 -3.08 0.30 -6.90
CA ILE A 309 -3.55 0.51 -8.29
C ILE A 309 -4.59 1.64 -8.33
N LYS A 310 -5.55 1.62 -7.42
CA LYS A 310 -6.56 2.68 -7.28
C LYS A 310 -5.89 4.04 -7.04
N GLU A 311 -4.92 4.09 -6.13
CA GLU A 311 -4.18 5.31 -5.84
C GLU A 311 -3.31 5.76 -7.02
N ALA A 312 -2.67 4.84 -7.77
CA ALA A 312 -1.92 5.18 -8.97
C ALA A 312 -2.80 5.81 -10.07
N ILE A 313 -4.06 5.34 -10.20
CA ILE A 313 -5.05 5.97 -11.07
C ILE A 313 -5.38 7.40 -10.59
N VAL A 314 -5.60 7.59 -9.29
CA VAL A 314 -5.89 8.91 -8.69
C VAL A 314 -4.72 9.88 -8.92
N HIS A 315 -3.49 9.45 -8.65
CA HIS A 315 -2.29 10.27 -8.87
C HIS A 315 -2.18 10.71 -10.34
N SER A 316 -2.33 9.77 -11.26
CA SER A 316 -2.25 10.03 -12.70
C SER A 316 -3.40 10.92 -13.18
N SER A 317 -4.59 10.75 -12.60
CA SER A 317 -5.78 11.54 -12.91
C SER A 317 -5.61 13.01 -12.59
N SER A 318 -4.96 13.34 -11.46
CA SER A 318 -4.61 14.71 -11.12
C SER A 318 -3.74 15.37 -12.18
N LEU A 319 -2.75 14.64 -12.69
CA LEU A 319 -1.84 15.17 -13.72
C LEU A 319 -2.53 15.41 -15.07
N ILE A 320 -3.49 14.54 -15.44
CA ILE A 320 -4.16 14.56 -16.74
C ILE A 320 -5.44 15.42 -16.72
N GLY A 321 -6.00 15.70 -15.56
CA GLY A 321 -7.23 16.47 -15.39
C GLY A 321 -8.49 15.67 -15.73
N VAL A 322 -8.55 14.40 -15.35
CA VAL A 322 -9.72 13.53 -15.58
C VAL A 322 -10.27 12.99 -14.26
N LYS A 323 -11.55 12.60 -14.29
CA LYS A 323 -12.24 11.95 -13.17
C LYS A 323 -12.54 10.50 -13.54
N PRO A 324 -11.74 9.52 -13.07
CA PRO A 324 -11.96 8.12 -13.37
C PRO A 324 -13.20 7.60 -12.62
N ILE A 325 -13.99 6.79 -13.29
CA ILE A 325 -15.06 5.98 -12.72
C ILE A 325 -14.61 4.54 -12.85
N LEU A 326 -14.35 3.88 -11.73
CA LEU A 326 -13.86 2.51 -11.70
C LEU A 326 -15.03 1.53 -11.79
N LYS A 327 -15.06 0.72 -12.87
CA LYS A 327 -16.00 -0.38 -13.05
C LYS A 327 -15.30 -1.68 -12.66
N TRP A 328 -15.63 -2.21 -11.50
CA TRP A 328 -15.09 -3.47 -11.02
C TRP A 328 -15.75 -4.65 -11.72
N ILE A 329 -14.94 -5.53 -12.30
CA ILE A 329 -15.38 -6.72 -13.04
C ILE A 329 -14.77 -7.94 -12.38
N GLU A 330 -15.62 -8.78 -11.76
CA GLU A 330 -15.18 -10.05 -11.19
C GLU A 330 -14.90 -11.04 -12.33
N ALA A 331 -13.64 -11.47 -12.44
CA ALA A 331 -13.20 -12.31 -13.54
C ALA A 331 -13.86 -13.71 -13.52
N THR A 332 -14.26 -14.20 -12.37
CA THR A 332 -15.03 -15.46 -12.24
C THR A 332 -16.40 -15.37 -12.89
N ASP A 333 -17.05 -14.20 -12.87
CA ASP A 333 -18.37 -14.04 -13.51
C ASP A 333 -18.26 -14.11 -15.04
N LEU A 334 -17.14 -13.62 -15.60
CA LEU A 334 -16.83 -13.79 -17.03
C LEU A 334 -16.53 -15.27 -17.37
N GLU A 335 -15.73 -15.94 -16.51
CA GLU A 335 -15.33 -17.34 -16.67
C GLU A 335 -16.53 -18.29 -16.63
N GLU A 336 -17.47 -18.05 -15.72
CA GLU A 336 -18.68 -18.86 -15.53
C GLU A 336 -19.84 -18.47 -16.46
N GLY A 337 -19.65 -17.44 -17.31
CA GLY A 337 -20.68 -16.94 -18.23
C GLY A 337 -21.85 -16.20 -17.56
N LYS A 338 -21.71 -15.83 -16.29
CA LYS A 338 -22.70 -15.01 -15.56
C LYS A 338 -22.77 -13.58 -16.10
N LEU A 339 -21.65 -13.08 -16.60
CA LEU A 339 -21.52 -11.78 -17.23
C LEU A 339 -20.91 -11.97 -18.63
N LYS A 340 -21.60 -11.50 -19.67
CA LYS A 340 -21.05 -11.51 -21.04
C LYS A 340 -19.94 -10.47 -21.17
N VAL A 341 -18.89 -10.80 -21.92
CA VAL A 341 -17.73 -9.93 -22.10
C VAL A 341 -18.14 -8.59 -22.75
N GLU A 342 -19.03 -8.62 -23.75
CA GLU A 342 -19.53 -7.43 -24.42
C GLU A 342 -20.25 -6.48 -23.46
N ASP A 343 -21.07 -7.01 -22.56
CA ASP A 343 -21.80 -6.23 -21.55
C ASP A 343 -20.86 -5.68 -20.48
N ALA A 344 -19.84 -6.47 -20.10
CA ALA A 344 -18.81 -6.06 -19.13
C ALA A 344 -18.04 -4.82 -19.61
N PHE A 345 -17.71 -4.75 -20.89
CA PHE A 345 -16.92 -3.66 -21.47
C PHE A 345 -17.73 -2.60 -22.21
N SER A 346 -19.06 -2.67 -22.14
CA SER A 346 -19.91 -1.58 -22.66
C SER A 346 -19.56 -0.26 -21.97
N ASN A 347 -19.35 0.80 -22.77
CA ASN A 347 -18.99 2.15 -22.29
C ASN A 347 -17.69 2.22 -21.45
N VAL A 348 -16.72 1.34 -21.70
CA VAL A 348 -15.40 1.35 -21.06
C VAL A 348 -14.40 2.06 -21.96
N ASN A 349 -13.65 3.00 -21.40
CA ASN A 349 -12.63 3.77 -22.11
C ASN A 349 -11.25 3.10 -22.09
N GLY A 350 -11.00 2.25 -21.09
CA GLY A 350 -9.77 1.47 -20.91
C GLY A 350 -9.93 0.45 -19.80
N ALA A 351 -9.08 -0.55 -19.78
CA ALA A 351 -9.15 -1.62 -18.78
C ALA A 351 -7.78 -1.95 -18.18
N ILE A 352 -7.77 -2.26 -16.88
CA ILE A 352 -6.61 -2.79 -16.17
C ILE A 352 -6.88 -4.26 -15.86
N ILE A 353 -5.98 -5.14 -16.33
CA ILE A 353 -5.97 -6.54 -15.93
C ILE A 353 -5.15 -6.64 -14.66
N LEU A 354 -5.85 -6.80 -13.55
CA LEU A 354 -5.30 -6.73 -12.20
C LEU A 354 -4.37 -7.92 -11.91
N PRO A 355 -3.36 -7.74 -11.05
CA PRO A 355 -2.50 -8.83 -10.58
C PRO A 355 -3.30 -9.92 -9.86
N GLY A 356 -2.64 -11.01 -9.52
CA GLY A 356 -3.22 -12.14 -8.81
C GLY A 356 -2.45 -13.41 -9.08
N PHE A 357 -3.06 -14.55 -8.74
CA PHE A 357 -2.46 -15.89 -8.90
C PHE A 357 -3.57 -16.97 -8.91
N GLY A 358 -3.21 -18.18 -9.35
CA GLY A 358 -4.07 -19.35 -9.31
C GLY A 358 -5.20 -19.35 -10.34
N LYS A 359 -5.81 -20.51 -10.52
CA LYS A 359 -6.68 -20.86 -11.65
C LYS A 359 -8.00 -20.09 -11.70
N ARG A 360 -8.63 -19.83 -10.55
CA ARG A 360 -9.96 -19.18 -10.50
C ARG A 360 -9.95 -17.81 -11.17
N GLY A 361 -10.83 -17.58 -12.13
CA GLY A 361 -11.01 -16.33 -12.88
C GLY A 361 -9.94 -16.08 -13.93
N SER A 362 -9.01 -17.01 -14.19
CA SER A 362 -7.96 -16.84 -15.19
C SER A 362 -8.51 -16.82 -16.62
N GLU A 363 -9.43 -17.74 -16.94
CA GLU A 363 -10.06 -17.78 -18.27
C GLU A 363 -10.95 -16.56 -18.51
N GLY A 364 -11.61 -16.02 -17.47
CA GLY A 364 -12.34 -14.77 -17.56
C GLY A 364 -11.44 -13.58 -17.87
N LYS A 365 -10.23 -13.51 -17.26
CA LYS A 365 -9.24 -12.48 -17.62
C LYS A 365 -8.71 -12.66 -19.06
N ILE A 366 -8.44 -13.90 -19.48
CA ILE A 366 -7.99 -14.19 -20.86
C ILE A 366 -9.07 -13.76 -21.87
N SER A 367 -10.34 -14.04 -21.60
CA SER A 367 -11.45 -13.60 -22.45
C SER A 367 -11.57 -12.08 -22.50
N ALA A 368 -11.36 -11.41 -21.36
CA ALA A 368 -11.32 -9.95 -21.29
C ALA A 368 -10.17 -9.37 -22.13
N ILE A 369 -8.95 -9.91 -22.01
CA ILE A 369 -7.78 -9.46 -22.78
C ILE A 369 -8.03 -9.62 -24.29
N LYS A 370 -8.58 -10.76 -24.70
CA LYS A 370 -8.95 -11.01 -26.09
C LYS A 370 -9.90 -9.93 -26.62
N TYR A 371 -11.00 -9.69 -25.91
CA TYR A 371 -11.99 -8.69 -26.28
C TYR A 371 -11.38 -7.30 -26.39
N LEU A 372 -10.58 -6.89 -25.40
CA LEU A 372 -9.92 -5.58 -25.39
C LEU A 372 -8.95 -5.41 -26.56
N ARG A 373 -8.14 -6.44 -26.84
CA ARG A 373 -7.19 -6.46 -27.97
C ARG A 373 -7.92 -6.37 -29.31
N GLU A 374 -8.96 -7.19 -29.54
CA GLU A 374 -9.71 -7.25 -30.80
C GLU A 374 -10.53 -5.98 -31.05
N ASN A 375 -11.01 -5.32 -30.01
CA ASN A 375 -11.78 -4.07 -30.10
C ASN A 375 -10.93 -2.79 -29.92
N ASN A 376 -9.60 -2.92 -29.87
CA ASN A 376 -8.67 -1.80 -29.76
C ASN A 376 -8.94 -0.88 -28.54
N ILE A 377 -9.41 -1.47 -27.43
CA ILE A 377 -9.63 -0.77 -26.17
C ILE A 377 -8.30 -0.74 -25.40
N PRO A 378 -7.86 0.43 -24.88
CA PRO A 378 -6.65 0.55 -24.08
C PRO A 378 -6.59 -0.47 -22.94
N LEU A 379 -5.46 -1.20 -22.84
CA LEU A 379 -5.23 -2.24 -21.87
C LEU A 379 -3.89 -2.02 -21.14
N LEU A 380 -3.93 -2.04 -19.80
CA LEU A 380 -2.76 -2.15 -18.93
C LEU A 380 -2.81 -3.48 -18.16
N GLY A 381 -1.86 -4.39 -18.43
CA GLY A 381 -1.72 -5.65 -17.70
C GLY A 381 -0.65 -5.57 -16.62
N ILE A 382 -0.95 -5.99 -15.37
CA ILE A 382 0.01 -5.92 -14.26
C ILE A 382 0.29 -7.31 -13.74
N CYS A 383 1.57 -7.71 -13.69
CA CYS A 383 2.07 -8.97 -13.13
C CYS A 383 1.39 -10.20 -13.78
N PHE A 384 0.43 -10.81 -13.09
CA PHE A 384 -0.40 -11.87 -13.66
C PHE A 384 -1.16 -11.42 -14.92
N GLY A 385 -1.46 -10.13 -15.03
CA GLY A 385 -2.05 -9.54 -16.24
C GLY A 385 -1.12 -9.63 -17.46
N LEU A 386 0.20 -9.45 -17.30
CA LEU A 386 1.17 -9.72 -18.36
C LEU A 386 1.19 -11.20 -18.72
N GLN A 387 1.27 -12.09 -17.72
CA GLN A 387 1.34 -13.53 -17.94
C GLN A 387 0.14 -14.05 -18.73
N LEU A 388 -1.08 -13.60 -18.35
CA LEU A 388 -2.30 -13.95 -19.08
C LEU A 388 -2.39 -13.29 -20.45
N SER A 389 -1.76 -12.13 -20.66
CA SER A 389 -1.65 -11.53 -22.00
C SER A 389 -0.78 -12.37 -22.94
N ILE A 390 0.29 -12.97 -22.41
CA ILE A 390 1.10 -13.95 -23.17
C ILE A 390 0.30 -15.20 -23.52
N VAL A 391 -0.47 -15.74 -22.56
CA VAL A 391 -1.32 -16.91 -22.80
C VAL A 391 -2.40 -16.60 -23.86
N GLU A 392 -3.07 -15.46 -23.75
CA GLU A 392 -4.08 -15.01 -24.73
C GLU A 392 -3.47 -14.89 -26.12
N PHE A 393 -2.34 -14.20 -26.23
CA PHE A 393 -1.65 -13.98 -27.50
C PHE A 393 -1.20 -15.30 -28.12
N ALA A 394 -0.64 -16.22 -27.34
CA ALA A 394 -0.27 -17.53 -27.81
C ALA A 394 -1.47 -18.35 -28.32
N ARG A 395 -2.61 -18.31 -27.64
CA ARG A 395 -3.82 -19.05 -28.05
C ARG A 395 -4.47 -18.45 -29.28
N ASN A 396 -4.66 -17.14 -29.34
CA ASN A 396 -5.54 -16.50 -30.31
C ASN A 396 -4.78 -15.84 -31.49
N VAL A 397 -3.47 -15.55 -31.35
CA VAL A 397 -2.66 -14.98 -32.43
C VAL A 397 -1.72 -16.03 -33.02
N LEU A 398 -1.02 -16.83 -32.18
CA LEU A 398 -0.17 -17.92 -32.64
C LEU A 398 -0.93 -19.21 -32.97
N GLY A 399 -2.18 -19.37 -32.53
CA GLY A 399 -2.98 -20.57 -32.75
C GLY A 399 -2.64 -21.76 -31.86
N LEU A 400 -1.84 -21.58 -30.81
CA LEU A 400 -1.50 -22.60 -29.82
C LEU A 400 -2.63 -22.76 -28.80
N LYS A 401 -3.74 -23.39 -29.19
CA LYS A 401 -5.01 -23.42 -28.46
C LYS A 401 -4.90 -23.87 -26.99
N GLU A 402 -3.94 -24.74 -26.66
CA GLU A 402 -3.71 -25.26 -25.31
C GLU A 402 -2.58 -24.54 -24.56
N ALA A 403 -2.07 -23.42 -25.09
CA ALA A 403 -1.05 -22.63 -24.41
C ALA A 403 -1.55 -22.14 -23.04
N ASN A 404 -0.70 -22.30 -22.02
CA ASN A 404 -1.06 -21.91 -20.64
C ASN A 404 0.18 -21.57 -19.79
N SER A 405 -0.09 -21.11 -18.57
CA SER A 405 0.89 -21.05 -17.49
C SER A 405 0.93 -22.40 -16.76
N THR A 406 2.13 -22.88 -16.40
CA THR A 406 2.26 -24.09 -15.55
C THR A 406 1.72 -23.87 -14.12
N GLU A 407 1.41 -22.64 -13.72
CA GLU A 407 0.66 -22.35 -12.51
C GLU A 407 -0.81 -22.81 -12.61
N LEU A 408 -1.39 -22.66 -13.81
CA LEU A 408 -2.82 -22.92 -14.06
C LEU A 408 -3.06 -24.34 -14.55
N ASP A 409 -2.15 -24.85 -15.38
CA ASP A 409 -2.11 -26.21 -15.89
C ASP A 409 -0.66 -26.73 -15.97
N PRO A 410 -0.24 -27.53 -14.97
CA PRO A 410 1.13 -28.09 -14.95
C PRO A 410 1.45 -29.02 -16.14
N TYR A 411 0.43 -29.50 -16.85
CA TYR A 411 0.56 -30.47 -17.94
C TYR A 411 0.29 -29.86 -19.33
N THR A 412 0.18 -28.53 -19.42
CA THR A 412 -0.04 -27.87 -20.71
C THR A 412 1.03 -28.25 -21.72
N PRO A 413 0.66 -28.62 -22.98
CA PRO A 413 1.64 -28.90 -24.03
C PRO A 413 2.42 -27.68 -24.48
N HIS A 414 1.91 -26.47 -24.19
CA HIS A 414 2.54 -25.21 -24.53
C HIS A 414 2.68 -24.32 -23.30
N PRO A 415 3.70 -24.58 -22.43
CA PRO A 415 3.93 -23.80 -21.22
C PRO A 415 4.59 -22.44 -21.56
N VAL A 416 3.78 -21.49 -22.06
CA VAL A 416 4.27 -20.15 -22.48
C VAL A 416 4.65 -19.27 -21.28
N VAL A 417 4.17 -19.63 -20.08
CA VAL A 417 4.56 -19.06 -18.78
C VAL A 417 4.91 -20.24 -17.87
N SER A 418 6.07 -20.20 -17.22
CA SER A 418 6.55 -21.31 -16.39
C SER A 418 7.49 -20.84 -15.28
N LEU A 419 7.79 -21.74 -14.33
CA LEU A 419 8.93 -21.57 -13.43
C LEU A 419 10.23 -21.71 -14.22
N LEU A 420 11.18 -20.83 -13.99
CA LEU A 420 12.53 -20.99 -14.49
C LEU A 420 13.28 -22.12 -13.74
N GLU A 421 14.26 -22.74 -14.38
CA GLU A 421 15.05 -23.85 -13.79
C GLU A 421 15.65 -23.49 -12.43
N GLU A 422 16.09 -22.24 -12.27
CA GLU A 422 16.68 -21.70 -11.04
C GLU A 422 15.67 -21.67 -9.86
N GLN A 423 14.37 -21.71 -10.15
CA GLN A 423 13.28 -21.62 -9.17
C GLN A 423 12.72 -22.99 -8.74
N LYS A 424 13.08 -24.07 -9.45
CA LYS A 424 12.54 -25.41 -9.22
C LYS A 424 13.03 -26.10 -7.95
N ASN A 425 14.16 -25.67 -7.38
CA ASN A 425 14.86 -26.36 -6.27
C ASN A 425 14.68 -25.72 -4.88
N VAL A 426 13.69 -24.84 -4.66
CA VAL A 426 13.53 -24.15 -3.39
C VAL A 426 12.36 -24.72 -2.60
N ASN A 427 12.64 -25.38 -1.47
CA ASN A 427 11.67 -26.07 -0.61
C ASN A 427 10.84 -25.17 0.33
N LYS A 428 11.06 -23.86 0.34
CA LYS A 428 10.30 -22.93 1.19
C LYS A 428 9.42 -22.02 0.33
N LEU A 429 8.12 -22.01 0.58
CA LEU A 429 7.13 -21.19 -0.14
C LEU A 429 7.48 -19.69 -0.20
N GLY A 430 8.15 -19.13 0.80
CA GLY A 430 8.59 -17.74 0.84
C GLY A 430 9.93 -17.43 0.16
N GLY A 431 10.65 -18.40 -0.42
CA GLY A 431 12.00 -18.20 -0.96
C GLY A 431 12.13 -18.22 -2.49
N THR A 432 11.02 -18.45 -3.23
CA THR A 432 11.04 -18.62 -4.69
C THR A 432 10.48 -17.44 -5.46
N MET A 433 9.88 -16.46 -4.79
CA MET A 433 9.34 -15.26 -5.45
C MET A 433 10.44 -14.23 -5.71
N ARG A 434 10.33 -13.56 -6.85
CA ARG A 434 11.01 -12.27 -7.04
C ARG A 434 10.25 -11.23 -6.23
N LEU A 435 10.90 -10.71 -5.21
CA LEU A 435 10.33 -9.74 -4.27
C LEU A 435 11.22 -8.50 -4.22
N GLY A 436 10.60 -7.32 -4.29
CA GLY A 436 11.30 -6.05 -4.21
C GLY A 436 11.76 -5.51 -5.56
N SER A 437 12.64 -4.55 -5.52
CA SER A 437 13.04 -3.76 -6.68
C SER A 437 14.17 -4.43 -7.47
N TYR A 438 13.96 -4.54 -8.78
CA TYR A 438 14.97 -5.08 -9.72
C TYR A 438 15.19 -4.11 -10.88
N PRO A 439 16.43 -4.05 -11.42
CA PRO A 439 16.73 -3.25 -12.58
C PRO A 439 16.17 -3.89 -13.85
N ILE A 440 15.57 -3.05 -14.68
CA ILE A 440 14.95 -3.40 -15.96
C ILE A 440 15.56 -2.53 -17.05
N VAL A 441 16.02 -3.16 -18.12
CA VAL A 441 16.53 -2.48 -19.32
C VAL A 441 15.40 -2.31 -20.32
N ILE A 442 15.19 -1.09 -20.79
CA ILE A 442 14.14 -0.73 -21.75
C ILE A 442 14.73 -0.57 -23.15
N GLU A 443 14.10 -1.19 -24.14
CA GLU A 443 14.47 -1.08 -25.54
C GLU A 443 14.22 0.33 -26.10
N ARG A 444 15.26 0.94 -26.68
CA ARG A 444 15.17 2.25 -27.35
C ARG A 444 14.14 2.22 -28.48
N GLY A 445 13.39 3.29 -28.61
CA GLY A 445 12.36 3.44 -29.65
C GLY A 445 11.03 2.73 -29.34
N SER A 446 10.95 1.90 -28.31
CA SER A 446 9.73 1.27 -27.84
C SER A 446 8.73 2.28 -27.22
N ARG A 447 7.49 1.83 -27.01
CA ARG A 447 6.51 2.59 -26.22
C ARG A 447 6.96 2.73 -24.77
N ALA A 448 7.56 1.68 -24.18
CA ALA A 448 8.11 1.73 -22.84
C ALA A 448 9.17 2.83 -22.70
N TYR A 449 10.04 2.97 -23.69
CA TYR A 449 11.04 4.05 -23.70
C TYR A 449 10.39 5.45 -23.73
N LYS A 450 9.32 5.62 -24.52
CA LYS A 450 8.57 6.88 -24.55
C LYS A 450 7.87 7.17 -23.21
N ILE A 451 7.37 6.13 -22.55
CA ILE A 451 6.68 6.20 -21.26
C ILE A 451 7.63 6.60 -20.12
N TYR A 452 8.78 5.92 -20.02
CA TYR A 452 9.73 6.12 -18.92
C TYR A 452 10.80 7.18 -19.18
N GLY A 453 11.09 7.49 -20.45
CA GLY A 453 12.11 8.46 -20.85
C GLY A 453 13.54 8.08 -20.51
N ARG A 454 13.82 6.80 -20.24
CA ARG A 454 15.14 6.28 -19.83
C ARG A 454 15.31 4.82 -20.20
N GLU A 455 16.56 4.37 -20.27
CA GLU A 455 16.93 3.00 -20.68
C GLU A 455 16.97 2.00 -19.52
N GLU A 456 17.14 2.46 -18.31
CA GLU A 456 17.12 1.61 -17.10
C GLU A 456 16.17 2.18 -16.06
N ILE A 457 15.33 1.31 -15.51
CA ILE A 457 14.39 1.61 -14.43
C ILE A 457 14.55 0.58 -13.31
N LEU A 458 14.08 0.96 -12.13
CA LEU A 458 13.95 0.08 -10.98
C LEU A 458 12.48 -0.04 -10.65
N GLU A 459 11.94 -1.27 -10.65
CA GLU A 459 10.52 -1.53 -10.33
C GLU A 459 10.37 -2.73 -9.40
N ARG A 460 9.29 -2.73 -8.60
CA ARG A 460 9.04 -3.76 -7.58
C ARG A 460 8.30 -4.96 -8.15
N HIS A 461 8.73 -6.14 -7.77
CA HIS A 461 8.20 -7.43 -8.20
C HIS A 461 7.55 -8.17 -7.03
N ARG A 462 6.55 -9.01 -7.38
CA ARG A 462 5.94 -9.98 -6.49
C ARG A 462 5.36 -11.12 -7.32
N HIS A 463 6.21 -12.01 -7.81
CA HIS A 463 5.77 -13.13 -8.64
C HIS A 463 6.77 -14.28 -8.64
N ARG A 464 6.33 -15.43 -9.12
CA ARG A 464 7.11 -16.68 -9.21
C ARG A 464 7.31 -17.15 -10.64
N TYR A 465 6.27 -16.99 -11.47
CA TYR A 465 6.25 -17.45 -12.84
C TYR A 465 6.73 -16.36 -13.78
N GLU A 466 7.38 -16.80 -14.86
CA GLU A 466 8.03 -15.96 -15.87
C GLU A 466 7.61 -16.38 -17.26
N VAL A 467 7.72 -15.51 -18.26
CA VAL A 467 7.54 -15.87 -19.67
C VAL A 467 8.62 -16.89 -20.07
N ASN A 468 8.19 -18.01 -20.65
CA ASN A 468 9.10 -19.08 -21.03
C ASN A 468 9.96 -18.67 -22.24
N PRO A 469 11.30 -18.66 -22.09
CA PRO A 469 12.21 -18.23 -23.17
C PRO A 469 12.04 -19.00 -24.49
N ALA A 470 11.60 -20.26 -24.44
CA ALA A 470 11.41 -21.09 -25.63
C ALA A 470 10.30 -20.59 -26.59
N TYR A 471 9.45 -19.69 -26.12
CA TYR A 471 8.35 -19.15 -26.93
C TYR A 471 8.57 -17.69 -27.36
N ILE A 472 9.61 -17.02 -26.88
CA ILE A 472 9.85 -15.58 -27.11
C ILE A 472 9.93 -15.27 -28.61
N GLU A 473 10.75 -16.00 -29.36
CA GLU A 473 10.93 -15.79 -30.79
C GLU A 473 9.58 -15.87 -31.54
N LYS A 474 8.79 -16.92 -31.27
CA LYS A 474 7.48 -17.11 -31.89
C LYS A 474 6.49 -15.98 -31.57
N LEU A 475 6.53 -15.48 -30.33
CA LEU A 475 5.68 -14.36 -29.91
C LEU A 475 6.06 -13.07 -30.64
N VAL A 476 7.35 -12.81 -30.78
CA VAL A 476 7.90 -11.63 -31.49
C VAL A 476 7.59 -11.71 -32.98
N ASP A 477 7.79 -12.86 -33.62
CA ASP A 477 7.46 -13.07 -35.03
C ASP A 477 5.97 -12.84 -35.34
N ALA A 478 5.10 -13.13 -34.38
CA ALA A 478 3.65 -12.84 -34.48
C ALA A 478 3.29 -11.36 -34.22
N GLY A 479 4.28 -10.54 -33.89
CA GLY A 479 4.13 -9.09 -33.73
C GLY A 479 4.01 -8.58 -32.29
N LEU A 480 4.22 -9.44 -31.28
CA LEU A 480 4.38 -8.97 -29.92
C LEU A 480 5.73 -8.27 -29.77
N VAL A 481 5.77 -7.14 -29.08
CA VAL A 481 7.02 -6.41 -28.82
C VAL A 481 7.42 -6.62 -27.38
N ILE A 482 8.64 -7.11 -27.15
CA ILE A 482 9.24 -7.15 -25.83
C ILE A 482 10.09 -5.90 -25.68
N SER A 483 9.64 -4.99 -24.84
CA SER A 483 10.24 -3.66 -24.68
C SER A 483 10.96 -3.46 -23.34
N GLY A 484 10.88 -4.43 -22.45
CA GLY A 484 11.63 -4.44 -21.19
C GLY A 484 12.16 -5.81 -20.85
N TRP A 485 13.43 -5.84 -20.40
CA TRP A 485 14.16 -7.03 -20.04
C TRP A 485 14.78 -6.91 -18.65
N SER A 486 14.92 -8.01 -17.91
CA SER A 486 15.79 -8.00 -16.74
C SER A 486 17.21 -7.58 -17.14
N LYS A 487 17.99 -7.03 -16.22
CA LYS A 487 19.35 -6.56 -16.51
C LYS A 487 20.25 -7.67 -17.07
N GLU A 488 20.01 -8.92 -16.68
CA GLU A 488 20.70 -10.11 -17.22
C GLU A 488 20.20 -10.48 -18.62
N GLY A 489 19.18 -9.80 -19.16
CA GLY A 489 18.61 -10.03 -20.49
C GLY A 489 17.85 -11.35 -20.66
N LYS A 490 17.50 -12.03 -19.55
CA LYS A 490 16.92 -13.38 -19.59
C LYS A 490 15.41 -13.43 -19.35
N ARG A 491 14.83 -12.37 -18.74
CA ARG A 491 13.43 -12.35 -18.33
C ARG A 491 12.70 -11.21 -19.00
N VAL A 492 11.47 -11.50 -19.46
CA VAL A 492 10.57 -10.51 -20.07
C VAL A 492 9.91 -9.70 -18.96
N GLU A 493 10.09 -8.40 -19.01
CA GLU A 493 9.57 -7.47 -17.99
C GLU A 493 8.44 -6.59 -18.51
N ILE A 494 8.46 -6.24 -19.80
CA ILE A 494 7.44 -5.42 -20.44
C ILE A 494 7.12 -5.99 -21.82
N VAL A 495 5.82 -6.10 -22.12
CA VAL A 495 5.33 -6.44 -23.46
C VAL A 495 4.36 -5.39 -23.98
N GLU A 496 4.41 -5.19 -25.30
CA GLU A 496 3.55 -4.26 -26.05
C GLU A 496 2.96 -4.94 -27.28
N TYR A 497 1.79 -4.46 -27.72
CA TYR A 497 1.27 -4.82 -29.02
C TYR A 497 0.90 -3.55 -29.80
N ASN A 498 1.75 -3.21 -30.77
CA ASN A 498 1.70 -1.91 -31.45
C ASN A 498 0.56 -1.75 -32.44
N LYS A 499 -0.17 -2.84 -32.78
CA LYS A 499 -1.39 -2.75 -33.59
C LYS A 499 -2.58 -2.17 -32.79
N ASN A 500 -2.49 -2.18 -31.45
CA ASN A 500 -3.46 -1.55 -30.57
C ASN A 500 -3.02 -0.15 -30.16
N LYS A 501 -4.01 0.71 -29.95
CA LYS A 501 -3.84 2.06 -29.44
C LYS A 501 -2.97 2.10 -28.18
N PHE A 502 -3.30 1.22 -27.22
CA PHE A 502 -2.51 1.00 -26.03
C PHE A 502 -2.72 -0.43 -25.55
N PHE A 503 -1.74 -1.29 -25.78
CA PHE A 503 -1.64 -2.60 -25.19
C PHE A 503 -0.25 -2.64 -24.54
N PHE A 504 -0.22 -2.60 -23.22
CA PHE A 504 1.00 -2.51 -22.43
C PHE A 504 0.87 -3.38 -21.19
N ALA A 505 1.81 -4.27 -20.97
CA ALA A 505 1.77 -5.11 -19.78
C ALA A 505 3.16 -5.24 -19.13
N THR A 506 3.17 -5.25 -17.80
CA THR A 506 4.39 -5.29 -16.97
C THR A 506 4.39 -6.52 -16.07
N GLN A 507 5.55 -7.17 -15.92
CA GLN A 507 5.72 -8.27 -14.97
C GLN A 507 5.84 -7.72 -13.53
N PHE A 508 6.37 -6.54 -13.39
CA PHE A 508 6.48 -5.80 -12.14
C PHE A 508 5.18 -5.03 -11.82
N HIS A 509 5.17 -4.43 -10.63
CA HIS A 509 4.05 -3.67 -10.06
C HIS A 509 4.35 -2.17 -10.07
N PRO A 510 4.07 -1.44 -11.16
CA PRO A 510 4.38 0.00 -11.25
C PRO A 510 3.54 0.87 -10.30
N GLU A 511 2.44 0.32 -9.77
CA GLU A 511 1.59 0.99 -8.78
C GLU A 511 2.29 1.25 -7.45
N PHE A 512 3.19 0.37 -7.01
CA PHE A 512 3.86 0.50 -5.72
C PHE A 512 4.77 1.73 -5.62
N LYS A 513 5.23 2.24 -6.75
CA LYS A 513 6.09 3.44 -6.82
C LYS A 513 5.34 4.71 -7.18
N SER A 514 4.03 4.64 -7.42
CA SER A 514 3.21 5.82 -7.71
C SER A 514 3.03 6.71 -6.47
N ARG A 515 3.19 8.01 -6.64
CA ARG A 515 3.05 9.03 -5.59
C ARG A 515 2.16 10.17 -6.08
N PRO A 516 1.50 10.92 -5.18
CA PRO A 516 0.68 12.09 -5.55
C PRO A 516 1.41 13.11 -6.44
N LEU A 517 2.69 13.38 -6.13
CA LEU A 517 3.50 14.36 -6.86
C LEU A 517 4.43 13.72 -7.90
N ALA A 518 4.48 12.40 -7.97
CA ALA A 518 5.26 11.63 -8.93
C ALA A 518 4.47 10.38 -9.36
N PRO A 519 3.39 10.56 -10.15
CA PRO A 519 2.56 9.45 -10.62
C PRO A 519 3.36 8.46 -11.47
N SER A 520 2.99 7.18 -11.40
CA SER A 520 3.64 6.12 -12.19
C SER A 520 3.42 6.32 -13.69
N PRO A 521 4.49 6.34 -14.51
CA PRO A 521 4.40 6.63 -15.94
C PRO A 521 3.47 5.72 -16.74
N PRO A 522 3.42 4.38 -16.53
CA PRO A 522 2.46 3.51 -17.22
C PRO A 522 0.99 3.91 -17.00
N PHE A 523 0.63 4.33 -15.79
CA PHE A 523 -0.74 4.77 -15.48
C PHE A 523 -1.08 6.11 -16.14
N ILE A 524 -0.10 7.02 -16.25
CA ILE A 524 -0.28 8.30 -16.96
C ILE A 524 -0.63 8.03 -18.42
N GLU A 525 0.18 7.24 -19.12
CA GLU A 525 -0.01 6.99 -20.54
C GLU A 525 -1.24 6.11 -20.83
N PHE A 526 -1.56 5.15 -19.95
CA PHE A 526 -2.80 4.38 -20.02
C PHE A 526 -4.03 5.30 -19.95
N LEU A 527 -4.08 6.24 -19.00
CA LEU A 527 -5.19 7.19 -18.90
C LEU A 527 -5.24 8.14 -20.11
N ARG A 528 -4.10 8.61 -20.63
CA ARG A 528 -4.06 9.41 -21.87
C ARG A 528 -4.66 8.66 -23.05
N ALA A 529 -4.28 7.40 -23.23
CA ALA A 529 -4.83 6.55 -24.27
C ALA A 529 -6.33 6.28 -24.07
N SER A 530 -6.81 6.26 -22.83
CA SER A 530 -8.24 6.05 -22.53
C SER A 530 -9.12 7.29 -22.79
N ILE A 531 -8.54 8.47 -22.92
CA ILE A 531 -9.26 9.72 -23.20
C ILE A 531 -9.47 9.95 -24.69
N SER A 532 -8.53 9.53 -25.49
CA SER A 532 -8.49 9.71 -26.94
C SER A 532 -9.32 8.66 -27.63
#